data_87641f846bc1782ab4d02273e63c1ae5
#
_entry.id   87641f846bc1782ab4d02273e63c1ae5
#
_cell.length_a   1.000
_cell.length_b   1.000
_cell.length_c   1.000
_cell.angle_alpha   90.00
_cell.angle_beta   90.00
_cell.angle_gamma   90.00
#
_symmetry.space_group_name_H-M   'P 1'
#
loop_
_entity.id
_entity.type
_entity.pdbx_description
1 polymer ?
#
loop_
_entity_poly.entity_id
_entity_poly.type
_entity_poly.pdbx_seq_one_letter_code
_entity_poly.pdbx_strand_id
1 'polypeptide(L)'
;MKYVLAVDLGGTKTATALVDENGLIRERKKRPASRTVKASAAQIALAMRDEISAVGIIVPGIYDHATGHAWCPNLWGQDEVPLREELDLLLRVPVFLDSDRSGYVLGESWTGAARGLLDVAFVSVGTGIGVGIMSAGRVLHGAHGIAGAAGWMSLDADWQPGYGVCGNWEALAAGPAVARAFDAEQAEE
;
A
#
# COMPACT_ATOMS: atom_id res chain seq x y z
N MET A 1 -2.66 -18.67 -21.36
CA MET A 1 -2.91 -17.27 -20.93
C MET A 1 -1.93 -16.98 -19.81
N LYS A 2 -1.25 -15.84 -19.84
CA LYS A 2 -0.31 -15.45 -18.78
C LYS A 2 -0.98 -14.47 -17.83
N TYR A 3 -0.69 -14.59 -16.55
CA TYR A 3 -1.23 -13.73 -15.50
C TYR A 3 -0.12 -13.01 -14.76
N VAL A 4 -0.46 -11.90 -14.14
CA VAL A 4 0.33 -11.28 -13.08
C VAL A 4 -0.32 -11.62 -11.74
N LEU A 5 0.48 -12.04 -10.76
CA LEU A 5 0.03 -12.14 -9.38
C LEU A 5 0.09 -10.75 -8.76
N ALA A 6 -1.07 -10.16 -8.52
CA ALA A 6 -1.16 -8.91 -7.77
C ALA A 6 -1.25 -9.23 -6.27
N VAL A 7 -0.43 -8.55 -5.47
CA VAL A 7 -0.33 -8.74 -4.02
C VAL A 7 -0.46 -7.39 -3.32
N ASP A 8 -1.41 -7.30 -2.40
CA ASP A 8 -1.55 -6.18 -1.46
C ASP A 8 -1.17 -6.69 -0.07
N LEU A 9 0.00 -6.26 0.41
CA LEU A 9 0.48 -6.54 1.75
C LEU A 9 -0.09 -5.50 2.72
N GLY A 10 -1.24 -5.77 3.29
CA GLY A 10 -1.83 -4.87 4.30
C GLY A 10 -1.36 -5.21 5.72
N GLY A 11 -1.50 -4.26 6.65
CA GLY A 11 -1.11 -4.44 8.06
C GLY A 11 -1.85 -5.56 8.81
N THR A 12 -3.04 -5.96 8.35
CA THR A 12 -3.85 -7.03 8.97
C THR A 12 -4.10 -8.22 8.05
N LYS A 13 -4.08 -8.01 6.76
CA LYS A 13 -4.41 -9.02 5.74
C LYS A 13 -3.50 -8.86 4.54
N THR A 14 -3.11 -9.97 3.94
CA THR A 14 -2.50 -10.03 2.61
C THR A 14 -3.60 -10.43 1.62
N ALA A 15 -3.84 -9.60 0.62
CA ALA A 15 -4.73 -9.93 -0.49
C ALA A 15 -3.91 -10.32 -1.73
N THR A 16 -4.38 -11.33 -2.46
CA THR A 16 -3.78 -11.75 -3.72
C THR A 16 -4.86 -11.91 -4.78
N ALA A 17 -4.52 -11.61 -6.03
CA ALA A 17 -5.38 -11.88 -7.17
C ALA A 17 -4.56 -12.20 -8.42
N LEU A 18 -5.12 -12.97 -9.33
CA LEU A 18 -4.59 -13.10 -10.69
C LEU A 18 -5.19 -11.98 -11.55
N VAL A 19 -4.33 -11.29 -12.29
CA VAL A 19 -4.73 -10.21 -13.20
C VAL A 19 -4.24 -10.55 -14.61
N ASP A 20 -5.13 -10.50 -15.58
CA ASP A 20 -4.77 -10.70 -16.98
C ASP A 20 -4.30 -9.39 -17.65
N GLU A 21 -3.87 -9.48 -18.90
CA GLU A 21 -3.38 -8.34 -19.70
C GLU A 21 -4.41 -7.23 -19.93
N ASN A 22 -5.70 -7.52 -19.74
CA ASN A 22 -6.80 -6.56 -19.87
C ASN A 22 -7.19 -5.94 -18.51
N GLY A 23 -6.48 -6.30 -17.42
CA GLY A 23 -6.81 -5.86 -16.08
C GLY A 23 -7.97 -6.62 -15.42
N LEU A 24 -8.43 -7.72 -16.04
CA LEU A 24 -9.50 -8.52 -15.45
C LEU A 24 -8.98 -9.32 -14.27
N ILE A 25 -9.60 -9.12 -13.13
CA ILE A 25 -9.22 -9.74 -11.87
C ILE A 25 -9.89 -11.10 -11.73
N ARG A 26 -9.06 -12.12 -11.47
CA ARG A 26 -9.47 -13.49 -11.20
C ARG A 26 -9.00 -13.92 -9.80
N GLU A 27 -9.64 -14.92 -9.24
CA GLU A 27 -9.18 -15.66 -8.07
C GLU A 27 -8.69 -14.80 -6.88
N ARG A 28 -9.46 -13.84 -6.46
CA ARG A 28 -9.12 -13.06 -5.26
C ARG A 28 -9.08 -13.94 -4.01
N LYS A 29 -8.00 -13.83 -3.25
CA LYS A 29 -7.84 -14.49 -1.95
C LYS A 29 -7.37 -13.49 -0.92
N LYS A 30 -7.82 -13.65 0.32
CA LYS A 30 -7.35 -12.90 1.48
C LYS A 30 -6.88 -13.86 2.55
N ARG A 31 -5.75 -13.55 3.18
CA ARG A 31 -5.19 -14.31 4.30
C ARG A 31 -4.76 -13.34 5.40
N PRO A 32 -4.64 -13.76 6.65
CA PRO A 32 -4.01 -12.95 7.69
C PRO A 32 -2.61 -12.51 7.26
N ALA A 33 -2.23 -11.28 7.60
CA ALA A 33 -0.90 -10.77 7.31
C ALA A 33 0.16 -11.51 8.13
N SER A 34 1.27 -11.84 7.49
CA SER A 34 2.44 -12.42 8.17
C SER A 34 3.24 -11.32 8.88
N ARG A 35 3.77 -11.62 10.06
CA ARG A 35 4.46 -10.65 10.92
C ARG A 35 5.99 -10.63 10.73
N THR A 36 6.50 -11.34 9.74
CA THR A 36 7.91 -11.28 9.34
C THR A 36 8.02 -11.23 7.83
N VAL A 37 9.06 -10.58 7.32
CA VAL A 37 9.31 -10.47 5.88
C VAL A 37 9.44 -11.84 5.22
N LYS A 38 10.16 -12.78 5.86
CA LYS A 38 10.33 -14.16 5.38
C LYS A 38 9.00 -14.91 5.24
N ALA A 39 8.14 -14.81 6.25
CA ALA A 39 6.83 -15.44 6.19
C ALA A 39 5.91 -14.78 5.14
N SER A 40 6.02 -13.45 4.93
CA SER A 40 5.31 -12.75 3.86
C SER A 40 5.77 -13.22 2.48
N ALA A 41 7.08 -13.32 2.25
CA ALA A 41 7.65 -13.83 1.00
C ALA A 41 7.23 -15.29 0.74
N ALA A 42 7.28 -16.15 1.77
CA ALA A 42 6.80 -17.53 1.68
C ALA A 42 5.28 -17.61 1.37
N GLN A 43 4.47 -16.73 1.96
CA GLN A 43 3.03 -16.67 1.69
C GLN A 43 2.74 -16.29 0.24
N ILE A 44 3.54 -15.40 -0.35
CA ILE A 44 3.46 -15.02 -1.76
C ILE A 44 3.90 -16.19 -2.65
N ALA A 45 5.01 -16.84 -2.31
CA ALA A 45 5.51 -18.00 -3.06
C ALA A 45 4.49 -19.14 -3.12
N LEU A 46 3.72 -19.37 -2.06
CA LEU A 46 2.64 -20.36 -2.03
C LEU A 46 1.45 -20.02 -2.97
N ALA A 47 1.35 -18.79 -3.43
CA ALA A 47 0.34 -18.38 -4.40
C ALA A 47 0.81 -18.50 -5.86
N MET A 48 2.10 -18.81 -6.08
CA MET A 48 2.67 -18.97 -7.42
C MET A 48 2.13 -20.20 -8.14
N ARG A 49 2.00 -20.08 -9.46
CA ARG A 49 1.58 -21.12 -10.40
C ARG A 49 2.30 -20.94 -11.73
N ASP A 50 2.31 -21.96 -12.56
CA ASP A 50 3.03 -21.98 -13.84
C ASP A 50 2.56 -20.89 -14.83
N GLU A 51 1.28 -20.52 -14.77
CA GLU A 51 0.73 -19.47 -15.62
C GLU A 51 1.08 -18.03 -15.20
N ILE A 52 1.70 -17.82 -14.02
CA ILE A 52 2.11 -16.49 -13.52
C ILE A 52 3.45 -16.11 -14.13
N SER A 53 3.47 -15.00 -14.86
CA SER A 53 4.66 -14.50 -15.55
C SER A 53 5.37 -13.35 -14.83
N ALA A 54 4.71 -12.71 -13.87
CA ALA A 54 5.27 -11.65 -13.03
C ALA A 54 4.48 -11.50 -11.74
N VAL A 55 5.07 -10.82 -10.75
CA VAL A 55 4.41 -10.48 -9.48
C VAL A 55 4.49 -8.98 -9.27
N GLY A 56 3.35 -8.33 -9.00
CA GLY A 56 3.25 -6.94 -8.57
C GLY A 56 2.83 -6.88 -7.11
N ILE A 57 3.60 -6.19 -6.27
CA ILE A 57 3.40 -6.15 -4.82
C ILE A 57 3.33 -4.70 -4.37
N ILE A 58 2.33 -4.35 -3.58
CA ILE A 58 2.26 -3.09 -2.86
C ILE A 58 2.40 -3.33 -1.36
N VAL A 59 3.08 -2.39 -0.69
CA VAL A 59 3.36 -2.44 0.75
C VAL A 59 2.77 -1.24 1.49
N PRO A 60 2.31 -1.42 2.75
CA PRO A 60 1.73 -0.34 3.57
C PRO A 60 2.84 0.47 4.24
N GLY A 61 3.61 1.21 3.46
CA GLY A 61 4.74 1.96 3.96
C GLY A 61 5.61 2.56 2.87
N ILE A 62 6.91 2.51 3.05
CA ILE A 62 7.91 2.99 2.11
C ILE A 62 8.63 1.80 1.49
N TYR A 63 8.80 1.82 0.18
CA TYR A 63 9.70 0.92 -0.53
C TYR A 63 10.83 1.74 -1.17
N ASP A 64 12.06 1.41 -0.83
CA ASP A 64 13.24 2.03 -1.41
C ASP A 64 13.69 1.23 -2.63
N HIS A 65 13.51 1.81 -3.81
CA HIS A 65 13.89 1.21 -5.09
C HIS A 65 15.40 1.06 -5.27
N ALA A 66 16.22 1.84 -4.55
CA ALA A 66 17.67 1.79 -4.67
C ALA A 66 18.26 0.62 -3.87
N THR A 67 17.72 0.36 -2.68
CA THR A 67 18.19 -0.69 -1.78
C THR A 67 17.38 -1.98 -1.85
N GLY A 68 16.13 -1.91 -2.32
CA GLY A 68 15.18 -3.03 -2.28
C GLY A 68 14.60 -3.30 -0.89
N HIS A 69 14.83 -2.39 0.07
CA HIS A 69 14.27 -2.49 1.41
C HIS A 69 12.87 -1.89 1.50
N ALA A 70 12.12 -2.35 2.48
CA ALA A 70 10.82 -1.79 2.82
C ALA A 70 10.77 -1.41 4.29
N TRP A 71 10.17 -0.26 4.59
CA TRP A 71 9.84 0.17 5.93
C TRP A 71 8.31 0.16 6.09
N CYS A 72 7.82 -0.80 6.86
CA CYS A 72 6.38 -1.06 7.04
C CYS A 72 6.09 -1.28 8.53
N PRO A 73 6.07 -0.23 9.36
CA PRO A 73 6.00 -0.35 10.83
C PRO A 73 4.77 -1.08 11.31
N ASN A 74 3.64 -0.93 10.64
CA ASN A 74 2.38 -1.62 10.97
C ASN A 74 2.37 -3.11 10.60
N LEU A 75 3.38 -3.59 9.88
CA LEU A 75 3.46 -4.98 9.40
C LEU A 75 4.64 -5.73 10.00
N TRP A 76 5.84 -5.17 9.96
CA TRP A 76 7.09 -5.85 10.34
C TRP A 76 7.89 -5.17 11.46
N GLY A 77 7.38 -4.07 12.06
CA GLY A 77 8.07 -3.30 13.09
C GLY A 77 8.83 -2.11 12.54
N GLN A 78 9.61 -1.46 13.40
CA GLN A 78 10.23 -0.16 13.10
C GLN A 78 11.48 -0.22 12.22
N ASP A 79 12.02 -1.42 11.99
CA ASP A 79 13.23 -1.59 11.20
C ASP A 79 12.92 -1.75 9.72
N GLU A 80 13.82 -1.30 8.87
CA GLU A 80 13.79 -1.62 7.44
C GLU A 80 14.10 -3.10 7.23
N VAL A 81 13.41 -3.73 6.28
CA VAL A 81 13.57 -5.15 5.98
C VAL A 81 13.97 -5.37 4.52
N PRO A 82 14.83 -6.36 4.21
CA PRO A 82 15.32 -6.63 2.86
C PRO A 82 14.25 -7.39 2.04
N LEU A 83 13.12 -6.75 1.76
CA LEU A 83 11.97 -7.39 1.12
C LEU A 83 12.31 -7.96 -0.26
N ARG A 84 13.07 -7.20 -1.06
CA ARG A 84 13.46 -7.62 -2.41
C ARG A 84 14.28 -8.90 -2.40
N GLU A 85 15.29 -8.96 -1.52
CA GLU A 85 16.17 -10.12 -1.37
C GLU A 85 15.38 -11.38 -0.98
N GLU A 86 14.49 -11.27 0.00
CA GLU A 86 13.66 -12.40 0.46
C GLU A 86 12.71 -12.92 -0.62
N LEU A 87 12.22 -12.04 -1.50
CA LEU A 87 11.39 -12.44 -2.62
C LEU A 87 12.21 -13.09 -3.75
N ASP A 88 13.37 -12.54 -4.07
CA ASP A 88 14.25 -13.07 -5.14
C ASP A 88 14.79 -14.48 -4.79
N LEU A 89 14.90 -14.82 -3.52
CA LEU A 89 15.24 -16.18 -3.07
C LEU A 89 14.16 -17.22 -3.44
N LEU A 90 12.90 -16.82 -3.49
CA LEU A 90 11.76 -17.73 -3.62
C LEU A 90 11.08 -17.65 -5.00
N LEU A 91 11.10 -16.49 -5.64
CA LEU A 91 10.40 -16.25 -6.90
C LEU A 91 11.36 -16.30 -8.08
N ARG A 92 10.92 -16.92 -9.18
CA ARG A 92 11.71 -17.07 -10.42
C ARG A 92 11.13 -16.27 -11.60
N VAL A 93 10.30 -15.29 -11.28
CA VAL A 93 9.65 -14.39 -12.24
C VAL A 93 9.97 -12.94 -11.85
N PRO A 94 9.85 -11.98 -12.78
CA PRO A 94 10.00 -10.57 -12.44
C PRO A 94 9.08 -10.14 -11.31
N VAL A 95 9.62 -9.39 -10.35
CA VAL A 95 8.89 -8.84 -9.20
C VAL A 95 8.95 -7.32 -9.25
N PHE A 96 7.79 -6.69 -9.17
CA PHE A 96 7.61 -5.24 -9.11
C PHE A 96 7.07 -4.87 -7.73
N LEU A 97 7.70 -3.90 -7.08
CA LEU A 97 7.40 -3.50 -5.71
C LEU A 97 7.20 -1.99 -5.66
N ASP A 98 6.19 -1.56 -4.93
CA ASP A 98 5.99 -0.14 -4.63
C ASP A 98 5.16 0.05 -3.35
N SER A 99 4.98 1.30 -2.89
CA SER A 99 4.05 1.62 -1.82
C SER A 99 2.59 1.40 -2.27
N ASP A 100 1.72 1.16 -1.33
CA ASP A 100 0.27 1.06 -1.56
C ASP A 100 -0.30 2.33 -2.23
N ARG A 101 0.18 3.52 -1.84
CA ARG A 101 -0.19 4.81 -2.44
C ARG A 101 0.10 4.84 -3.94
N SER A 102 1.28 4.39 -4.36
CA SER A 102 1.67 4.27 -5.76
C SER A 102 0.78 3.28 -6.50
N GLY A 103 0.54 2.12 -5.89
CA GLY A 103 -0.29 1.07 -6.47
C GLY A 103 -1.73 1.52 -6.72
N TYR A 104 -2.32 2.28 -5.79
CA TYR A 104 -3.69 2.77 -5.93
C TYR A 104 -3.83 3.79 -7.07
N VAL A 105 -2.96 4.81 -7.15
CA VAL A 105 -3.03 5.79 -8.23
C VAL A 105 -2.75 5.18 -9.59
N LEU A 106 -1.84 4.20 -9.68
CA LEU A 106 -1.58 3.45 -10.91
C LEU A 106 -2.80 2.61 -11.34
N GLY A 107 -3.44 1.93 -10.40
CA GLY A 107 -4.64 1.15 -10.66
C GLY A 107 -5.80 2.01 -11.21
N GLU A 108 -6.04 3.16 -10.59
CA GLU A 108 -7.05 4.12 -11.06
C GLU A 108 -6.71 4.70 -12.43
N SER A 109 -5.43 4.96 -12.71
CA SER A 109 -4.99 5.46 -14.01
C SER A 109 -5.05 4.42 -15.11
N TRP A 110 -4.91 3.15 -14.77
CA TRP A 110 -4.96 2.05 -15.73
C TRP A 110 -6.39 1.66 -16.10
N THR A 111 -7.24 1.35 -15.11
CA THR A 111 -8.57 0.77 -15.34
C THR A 111 -9.69 1.50 -14.61
N GLY A 112 -9.38 2.49 -13.77
CA GLY A 112 -10.31 3.20 -12.91
C GLY A 112 -10.72 4.59 -13.41
N ALA A 113 -11.11 5.45 -12.47
CA ALA A 113 -11.65 6.77 -12.70
C ALA A 113 -10.63 7.78 -13.26
N ALA A 114 -9.34 7.52 -13.09
CA ALA A 114 -8.27 8.39 -13.58
C ALA A 114 -7.71 7.99 -14.96
N ARG A 115 -8.40 7.10 -15.66
CA ARG A 115 -7.95 6.62 -16.97
C ARG A 115 -7.83 7.77 -17.98
N GLY A 116 -6.63 7.88 -18.59
CA GLY A 116 -6.32 8.93 -19.57
C GLY A 116 -5.91 10.27 -18.96
N LEU A 117 -5.89 10.41 -17.63
CA LEU A 117 -5.38 11.59 -16.95
C LEU A 117 -3.88 11.45 -16.68
N LEU A 118 -3.14 12.54 -16.81
CA LEU A 118 -1.69 12.59 -16.58
C LEU A 118 -1.33 13.11 -15.18
N ASP A 119 -2.20 13.93 -14.60
CA ASP A 119 -2.03 14.54 -13.28
C ASP A 119 -3.19 14.12 -12.39
N VAL A 120 -2.89 13.34 -11.35
CA VAL A 120 -3.86 12.68 -10.48
C VAL A 120 -3.38 12.68 -9.05
N ALA A 121 -4.30 12.95 -8.12
CA ALA A 121 -4.12 12.66 -6.71
C ALA A 121 -5.23 11.69 -6.28
N PHE A 122 -4.83 10.49 -5.87
CA PHE A 122 -5.72 9.47 -5.28
C PHE A 122 -5.61 9.54 -3.76
N VAL A 123 -6.68 9.91 -3.08
CA VAL A 123 -6.71 9.99 -1.61
C VAL A 123 -7.34 8.71 -1.05
N SER A 124 -6.57 8.00 -0.23
CA SER A 124 -7.03 6.83 0.51
C SER A 124 -7.32 7.22 1.95
N VAL A 125 -8.55 7.02 2.41
CA VAL A 125 -8.97 7.21 3.80
C VAL A 125 -9.43 5.86 4.33
N GLY A 126 -8.61 5.24 5.17
CA GLY A 126 -8.84 3.91 5.75
C GLY A 126 -8.39 3.88 7.20
N THR A 127 -7.58 2.90 7.60
CA THR A 127 -6.91 2.87 8.91
C THR A 127 -6.03 4.10 9.10
N GLY A 128 -5.38 4.55 8.00
CA GLY A 128 -4.63 5.80 7.92
C GLY A 128 -5.07 6.64 6.73
N ILE A 129 -4.32 7.72 6.44
CA ILE A 129 -4.52 8.58 5.28
C ILE A 129 -3.25 8.60 4.43
N GLY A 130 -3.40 8.24 3.16
CA GLY A 130 -2.34 8.30 2.17
C GLY A 130 -2.82 8.90 0.85
N VAL A 131 -1.90 9.48 0.10
CA VAL A 131 -2.19 10.04 -1.23
C VAL A 131 -1.23 9.46 -2.25
N GLY A 132 -1.76 8.76 -3.24
CA GLY A 132 -1.01 8.42 -4.45
C GLY A 132 -0.99 9.63 -5.38
N ILE A 133 0.19 10.05 -5.83
CA ILE A 133 0.33 11.23 -6.68
C ILE A 133 0.95 10.80 -8.01
N MET A 134 0.34 11.20 -9.10
CA MET A 134 0.89 11.08 -10.44
C MET A 134 0.96 12.46 -11.09
N SER A 135 2.07 12.77 -11.73
CA SER A 135 2.23 13.98 -12.54
C SER A 135 2.95 13.68 -13.85
N ALA A 136 2.46 14.29 -14.92
CA ALA A 136 2.91 14.03 -16.29
C ALA A 136 2.95 12.52 -16.62
N GLY A 137 1.97 11.75 -16.11
CA GLY A 137 1.86 10.31 -16.32
C GLY A 137 2.85 9.46 -15.52
N ARG A 138 3.53 10.02 -14.53
CA ARG A 138 4.51 9.33 -13.69
C ARG A 138 4.16 9.44 -12.21
N VAL A 139 4.28 8.33 -11.49
CA VAL A 139 4.12 8.33 -10.03
C VAL A 139 5.23 9.16 -9.38
N LEU A 140 4.85 10.01 -8.45
CA LEU A 140 5.77 10.80 -7.64
C LEU A 140 6.08 10.06 -6.34
N HIS A 141 7.32 9.61 -6.19
CA HIS A 141 7.81 8.97 -4.96
C HIS A 141 8.41 9.98 -3.98
N GLY A 142 8.90 11.14 -4.48
CA GLY A 142 9.68 12.10 -3.71
C GLY A 142 11.10 11.60 -3.43
N ALA A 143 11.92 12.46 -2.83
CA ALA A 143 13.33 12.17 -2.58
C ALA A 143 13.58 11.00 -1.63
N HIS A 144 12.62 10.71 -0.75
CA HIS A 144 12.73 9.66 0.29
C HIS A 144 11.57 8.65 0.22
N GLY A 145 10.89 8.52 -0.92
CA GLY A 145 9.77 7.60 -1.07
C GLY A 145 8.52 7.97 -0.26
N ILE A 146 8.45 9.19 0.30
CA ILE A 146 7.36 9.62 1.19
C ILE A 146 6.35 10.59 0.55
N ALA A 147 6.46 10.84 -0.76
CA ALA A 147 5.45 11.67 -1.42
C ALA A 147 4.06 11.08 -1.18
N GLY A 148 3.13 11.94 -0.83
CA GLY A 148 1.76 11.53 -0.50
C GLY A 148 1.56 10.91 0.90
N ALA A 149 2.54 10.97 1.80
CA ALA A 149 2.34 10.66 3.22
C ALA A 149 1.52 11.77 3.91
N ALA A 150 0.36 12.08 3.33
CA ALA A 150 -0.44 13.26 3.67
C ALA A 150 -1.06 13.19 5.08
N GLY A 151 -1.26 12.00 5.62
CA GLY A 151 -1.73 11.83 6.99
C GLY A 151 -0.86 12.53 8.03
N TRP A 152 0.44 12.75 7.71
CA TRP A 152 1.38 13.46 8.56
C TRP A 152 1.35 14.99 8.41
N MET A 153 0.58 15.52 7.46
CA MET A 153 0.43 16.97 7.30
C MET A 153 -0.33 17.56 8.50
N SER A 154 0.13 18.71 8.98
CA SER A 154 -0.62 19.46 9.99
C SER A 154 -1.70 20.29 9.32
N LEU A 155 -2.94 20.10 9.74
CA LEU A 155 -4.12 20.90 9.36
C LEU A 155 -4.51 21.90 10.44
N ASP A 156 -3.88 21.82 11.62
CA ASP A 156 -4.13 22.67 12.77
C ASP A 156 -2.81 23.25 13.30
N ALA A 157 -2.88 24.42 13.92
CA ALA A 157 -1.75 25.06 14.57
C ALA A 157 -1.43 24.45 15.94
N ASP A 158 -2.42 23.84 16.60
CA ASP A 158 -2.29 23.30 17.94
C ASP A 158 -1.77 21.86 17.90
N TRP A 159 -0.57 21.66 18.48
CA TRP A 159 0.02 20.35 18.60
C TRP A 159 -0.61 19.53 19.73
N GLN A 160 -0.91 18.26 19.44
CA GLN A 160 -1.32 17.27 20.44
C GLN A 160 -0.38 16.05 20.44
N PRO A 161 -0.08 15.42 21.60
CA PRO A 161 0.85 14.29 21.68
C PRO A 161 0.52 13.12 20.74
N GLY A 162 -0.77 12.87 20.47
CA GLY A 162 -1.22 11.83 19.55
C GLY A 162 -0.77 12.02 18.10
N TYR A 163 -0.46 13.24 17.68
CA TYR A 163 -0.02 13.54 16.31
C TYR A 163 1.39 13.00 16.01
N GLY A 164 2.20 12.77 17.04
CA GLY A 164 3.50 12.11 16.88
C GLY A 164 3.43 10.63 16.53
N VAL A 165 2.26 10.01 16.66
CA VAL A 165 2.06 8.57 16.38
C VAL A 165 1.59 8.32 14.95
N CYS A 166 0.64 9.14 14.45
CA CYS A 166 0.01 8.90 13.14
C CYS A 166 -0.13 10.15 12.27
N GLY A 167 0.38 11.30 12.72
CA GLY A 167 0.20 12.57 12.04
C GLY A 167 -1.12 13.27 12.39
N ASN A 168 -1.17 14.60 12.15
CA ASN A 168 -2.33 15.40 12.52
C ASN A 168 -3.55 15.07 11.66
N TRP A 169 -3.43 15.09 10.33
CA TRP A 169 -4.57 14.84 9.46
C TRP A 169 -5.14 13.43 9.68
N GLU A 170 -4.28 12.42 9.81
CA GLU A 170 -4.71 11.04 10.08
C GLU A 170 -5.42 10.90 11.42
N ALA A 171 -4.90 11.56 12.47
CA ALA A 171 -5.52 11.57 13.81
C ALA A 171 -6.92 12.21 13.82
N LEU A 172 -7.17 13.17 12.92
CA LEU A 172 -8.43 13.90 12.82
C LEU A 172 -9.47 13.26 11.90
N ALA A 173 -9.05 12.62 10.82
CA ALA A 173 -9.95 12.24 9.72
C ALA A 173 -9.78 10.82 9.17
N ALA A 174 -8.89 9.98 9.72
CA ALA A 174 -8.83 8.56 9.34
C ALA A 174 -10.03 7.78 9.93
N GLY A 175 -10.26 6.58 9.42
CA GLY A 175 -11.40 5.74 9.82
C GLY A 175 -11.62 5.61 11.33
N PRO A 176 -10.57 5.37 12.15
CA PRO A 176 -10.72 5.36 13.62
C PRO A 176 -11.15 6.70 14.21
N ALA A 177 -10.75 7.83 13.61
CA ALA A 177 -11.17 9.16 14.07
C ALA A 177 -12.64 9.42 13.75
N VAL A 178 -13.06 9.06 12.53
CA VAL A 178 -14.46 9.15 12.10
C VAL A 178 -15.36 8.29 12.98
N ALA A 179 -14.94 7.05 13.30
CA ALA A 179 -15.69 6.17 14.20
C ALA A 179 -15.84 6.79 15.61
N ARG A 180 -14.75 7.32 16.18
CA ARG A 180 -14.83 7.98 17.50
C ARG A 180 -15.75 9.21 17.50
N ALA A 181 -15.73 10.02 16.45
CA ALA A 181 -16.60 11.18 16.34
C ALA A 181 -18.08 10.77 16.27
N PHE A 182 -18.40 9.74 15.51
CA PHE A 182 -19.75 9.20 15.43
C PHE A 182 -20.24 8.63 16.76
N ASP A 183 -19.41 7.85 17.47
CA ASP A 183 -19.76 7.27 18.77
C ASP A 183 -19.98 8.37 19.84
N ALA A 184 -19.20 9.47 19.79
CA ALA A 184 -19.37 10.60 20.68
C ALA A 184 -20.70 11.34 20.45
N GLU A 185 -21.08 11.54 19.18
CA GLU A 185 -22.36 12.20 18.82
C GLU A 185 -23.57 11.38 19.29
N GLN A 186 -23.51 10.03 19.15
CA GLN A 186 -24.58 9.13 19.62
C GLN A 186 -24.71 9.10 21.17
N ALA A 187 -23.65 9.44 21.90
CA ALA A 187 -23.66 9.45 23.37
C ALA A 187 -24.24 10.77 23.95
N GLU A 188 -24.40 11.80 23.12
CA GLU A 188 -24.97 13.11 23.50
C GLU A 188 -26.50 13.18 23.21
N GLU A 189 -27.06 12.23 22.45
CA GLU A 189 -28.49 12.08 22.20
C GLU A 189 -29.16 11.16 23.25
#